data_6820f14482837e8bbe87c870e0262af7
#
_entry.id   6820f14482837e8bbe87c870e0262af7
#
_cell.length_a   1.000
_cell.length_b   1.000
_cell.length_c   1.000
_cell.angle_alpha   90.00
_cell.angle_beta   90.00
_cell.angle_gamma   90.00
#
_symmetry.space_group_name_H-M   'P 1'
#
loop_
_entity.id
_entity.type
_entity.pdbx_description
1 polymer ?
#
loop_
_entity_poly.entity_id
_entity_poly.type
_entity_poly.pdbx_seq_one_letter_code
_entity_poly.pdbx_strand_id
1 'polypeptide(L)' 'MIYHMKGATKKGKQRIKQHGTRWNVVEKRKGTFGGVLLRSTETDDLRWLTEDFFVERIEDGVA' A
#
# COMPACT_ATOMS: atom_id res chain seq x y z
N MET A 1 -2.42 5.81 9.58
CA MET A 1 -1.35 4.80 9.45
C MET A 1 -0.84 4.78 8.01
N ILE A 2 0.45 4.90 7.83
CA ILE A 2 1.09 4.94 6.52
C ILE A 2 1.92 3.68 6.33
N TYR A 3 1.69 2.99 5.24
CA TYR A 3 2.51 1.86 4.84
C TYR A 3 3.53 2.33 3.81
N HIS A 4 4.79 2.04 4.07
CA HIS A 4 5.84 2.23 3.09
C HIS A 4 5.99 0.92 2.33
N MET A 5 5.57 0.92 1.09
CA MET A 5 5.45 -0.30 0.31
C MET A 5 6.54 -0.45 -0.72
N LYS A 6 6.79 -1.68 -1.09
CA LYS A 6 7.76 -2.03 -2.10
C LYS A 6 7.13 -3.03 -3.05
N GLY A 7 7.49 -2.95 -4.32
CA GLY A 7 6.97 -3.91 -5.29
C GLY A 7 7.67 -5.26 -5.16
N ALA A 8 6.88 -6.31 -5.04
CA ALA A 8 7.39 -7.68 -4.98
C ALA A 8 7.50 -8.30 -6.36
N THR A 9 6.64 -7.88 -7.28
CA THR A 9 6.63 -8.37 -8.66
C THR A 9 6.92 -7.21 -9.60
N LYS A 10 7.12 -7.52 -10.86
CA LYS A 10 7.33 -6.51 -11.90
C LYS A 10 6.14 -5.54 -11.94
N LYS A 11 4.93 -6.07 -11.85
CA LYS A 11 3.70 -5.29 -11.85
C LYS A 11 3.64 -4.37 -10.62
N GLY A 12 3.97 -4.90 -9.46
CA GLY A 12 4.00 -4.14 -8.22
C GLY A 12 5.02 -3.02 -8.27
N LYS A 13 6.21 -3.30 -8.79
CA LYS A 13 7.26 -2.29 -8.93
C LYS A 13 6.81 -1.15 -9.84
N GLN A 14 6.11 -1.46 -10.90
CA GLN A 14 5.59 -0.46 -11.82
C GLN A 14 4.54 0.43 -11.14
N ARG A 15 3.67 -0.17 -10.34
CA ARG A 15 2.65 0.59 -9.59
C ARG A 15 3.30 1.53 -8.57
N ILE A 16 4.31 1.05 -7.87
CA ILE A 16 5.05 1.87 -6.91
C ILE A 16 5.72 3.05 -7.62
N LYS A 17 6.27 2.82 -8.79
CA LYS A 17 6.89 3.87 -9.58
C LYS A 17 5.86 4.94 -9.99
N GLN A 18 4.63 4.53 -10.31
CA GLN A 18 3.58 5.44 -10.76
C GLN A 18 2.94 6.20 -9.59
N HIS A 19 2.77 5.56 -8.46
CA HIS A 19 1.96 6.09 -7.35
C HIS A 19 2.75 6.37 -6.09
N GLY A 20 4.05 6.08 -6.09
CA GLY A 20 4.89 6.31 -4.92
C GLY A 20 4.87 5.15 -3.94
N THR A 21 5.63 5.31 -2.85
CA THR A 21 5.83 4.23 -1.87
C THR A 21 4.99 4.39 -0.62
N ARG A 22 4.49 5.59 -0.36
CA ARG A 22 3.74 5.88 0.86
C ARG A 22 2.24 5.75 0.59
N TRP A 23 1.60 4.87 1.34
CA TRP A 23 0.18 4.58 1.17
C TRP A 23 -0.53 4.66 2.50
N ASN A 24 -1.64 5.36 2.52
CA ASN A 24 -2.45 5.51 3.72
C ASN A 24 -3.46 4.36 3.79
N VAL A 25 -3.57 3.76 4.97
CA VAL A 25 -4.54 2.69 5.18
C VAL A 25 -5.92 3.30 5.32
N VAL A 26 -6.80 2.96 4.38
CA VAL A 26 -8.17 3.47 4.35
C VAL A 26 -9.11 2.52 5.06
N GLU A 27 -8.95 1.22 4.85
CA GLU A 27 -9.84 0.22 5.39
C GLU A 27 -9.09 -1.08 5.61
N LYS A 28 -9.44 -1.80 6.67
CA LYS A 28 -8.95 -3.14 6.93
C LYS A 28 -10.12 -4.09 7.06
N ARG A 29 -10.06 -5.21 6.36
CA ARG A 29 -11.05 -6.27 6.47
C ARG A 29 -10.42 -7.50 7.10
N LYS A 30 -11.21 -8.22 7.88
CA LYS A 30 -10.72 -9.43 8.54
C LYS A 30 -10.72 -10.60 7.57
N GLY A 31 -9.78 -11.49 7.81
CA GLY A 31 -9.88 -12.87 7.38
C GLY A 31 -9.23 -13.25 6.09
N THR A 32 -9.06 -12.37 5.16
CA THR A 32 -8.49 -12.76 3.88
C THR A 32 -7.20 -12.03 3.60
N PHE A 33 -6.35 -12.71 2.86
CA PHE A 33 -5.14 -12.14 2.32
C PHE A 33 -5.51 -10.91 1.48
N GLY A 34 -4.83 -9.82 1.71
CA GLY A 34 -5.09 -8.63 0.92
C GLY A 34 -6.29 -7.80 1.33
N GLY A 35 -6.84 -8.05 2.51
CA GLY A 35 -7.99 -7.30 2.99
C GLY A 35 -7.67 -5.89 3.52
N VAL A 36 -6.67 -5.25 2.97
CA VAL A 36 -6.29 -3.88 3.34
C VAL A 36 -6.40 -2.99 2.12
N LEU A 37 -7.21 -1.95 2.22
CA LEU A 37 -7.37 -0.96 1.17
C LEU A 37 -6.47 0.22 1.45
N LEU A 38 -5.68 0.59 0.46
CA LEU A 38 -4.67 1.63 0.59
C LEU A 38 -4.90 2.74 -0.42
N ARG A 39 -4.58 3.95 -0.02
CA ARG A 39 -4.63 5.12 -0.89
C ARG A 39 -3.24 5.71 -1.02
N SER A 40 -2.79 5.92 -2.25
CA SER A 40 -1.53 6.60 -2.50
C SER A 40 -1.56 8.02 -1.94
N THR A 41 -0.49 8.42 -1.25
CA THR A 41 -0.39 9.79 -0.75
C THR A 41 -0.07 10.80 -1.86
N GLU A 42 0.36 10.31 -3.01
CA GLU A 42 0.75 11.19 -4.12
C GLU A 42 -0.33 11.35 -5.18
N THR A 43 -1.05 10.27 -5.48
CA THR A 43 -2.03 10.26 -6.58
C THR A 43 -3.46 10.01 -6.13
N ASP A 44 -3.66 9.67 -4.86
CA ASP A 44 -4.96 9.28 -4.30
C ASP A 44 -5.55 8.01 -4.92
N ASP A 45 -4.75 7.27 -5.67
CA ASP A 45 -5.18 6.01 -6.25
C ASP A 45 -5.47 4.99 -5.16
N LEU A 46 -6.55 4.25 -5.31
CA LEU A 46 -6.95 3.23 -4.34
C LEU A 46 -6.55 1.85 -4.85
N ARG A 47 -5.87 1.10 -3.98
CA ARG A 47 -5.44 -0.27 -4.31
C ARG A 47 -5.57 -1.17 -3.11
N TRP A 48 -5.99 -2.40 -3.37
CA TRP A 48 -5.94 -3.44 -2.36
C TRP A 48 -4.52 -3.97 -2.24
N LEU A 49 -4.11 -4.26 -1.02
CA LEU A 49 -2.83 -4.91 -0.78
C LEU A 49 -2.89 -6.33 -1.34
N THR A 50 -2.01 -6.63 -2.26
CA THR A 50 -1.94 -7.94 -2.91
C THR A 50 -0.52 -8.50 -2.81
N GLU A 51 -0.31 -9.69 -3.35
CA GLU A 51 1.00 -10.32 -3.37
C GLU A 51 2.02 -9.57 -4.25
N ASP A 52 1.55 -8.63 -5.05
CA ASP A 52 2.45 -7.80 -5.87
C ASP A 52 3.25 -6.80 -5.05
N PHE A 53 2.84 -6.59 -3.80
CA PHE A 53 3.44 -5.60 -2.91
C PHE A 53 3.77 -6.22 -1.57
N PHE A 54 4.74 -5.63 -0.89
CA PHE A 54 4.93 -5.93 0.51
C PHE A 54 5.20 -4.64 1.29
N VAL A 55 4.87 -4.68 2.58
CA VAL A 55 5.04 -3.54 3.46
C VAL A 55 6.45 -3.57 4.01
N GLU A 56 7.24 -2.59 3.64
CA GLU A 56 8.62 -2.49 4.10
C GLU A 56 8.68 -1.89 5.50
N ARG A 57 7.83 -0.91 5.77
CA ARG A 57 7.80 -0.22 7.05
C ARG A 57 6.40 0.35 7.28
N ILE A 58 6.00 0.38 8.54
CA ILE A 58 4.74 1.00 8.94
C ILE A 58 5.04 2.25 9.75
N GLU A 59 4.39 3.34 9.37
CA GLU A 59 4.51 4.61 10.06
C GLU A 59 3.15 4.92 10.69
N ASP A 60 3.13 5.22 11.97
CA ASP A 60 1.87 5.46 12.66
C ASP A 60 1.19 6.76 12.25
N GLY A 61 1.81 7.51 11.41
CA GLY A 61 1.24 8.76 10.98
C GLY A 61 1.38 9.80 12.06
N VAL A 62 0.39 10.62 12.16
CA VAL A 62 0.46 11.72 13.09
C VAL A 62 0.18 11.26 14.50
N ALA A 63 1.01 11.67 15.34
CA ALA A 63 0.72 11.58 16.74
C ALA A 63 -0.43 12.52 17.08
#